data_34745df62877bee4dbe7385c2f6d0cae
#
_entry.id   34745df62877bee4dbe7385c2f6d0cae
#
_cell.length_a   1.000
_cell.length_b   1.000
_cell.length_c   1.000
_cell.angle_alpha   90.00
_cell.angle_beta   90.00
_cell.angle_gamma   90.00
#
_symmetry.space_group_name_H-M   'P 1'
#
loop_
_entity.id
_entity.type
_entity.pdbx_description
1 polymer ?
#
loop_
_entity_poly.entity_id
_entity_poly.type
_entity_poly.pdbx_seq_one_letter_code
_entity_poly.pdbx_strand_id
1 'polypeptide(L)' 'MKTKEIKELETKDLAERIEAEVAKYNQMKLNHNITPLENPSLIKAARRDIARMKTELRQRELNK' A
#
# COMPACT_ATOMS: atom_id res chain seq x y z
N MET A 1 0.99 8.22 -0.04
CA MET A 1 2.03 8.14 1.00
C MET A 1 3.39 8.54 0.45
N LYS A 2 4.10 9.37 1.18
CA LYS A 2 5.43 9.79 0.75
C LYS A 2 6.45 8.76 1.20
N THR A 3 7.50 8.59 0.42
CA THR A 3 8.58 7.65 0.73
C THR A 3 9.19 7.92 2.10
N LYS A 4 9.32 9.18 2.48
CA LYS A 4 9.83 9.59 3.77
C LYS A 4 8.99 9.04 4.93
N GLU A 5 7.68 9.09 4.81
CA GLU A 5 6.77 8.55 5.83
C GLU A 5 6.93 7.05 5.98
N ILE A 6 7.11 6.36 4.86
CA ILE A 6 7.31 4.91 4.86
C ILE A 6 8.61 4.55 5.56
N LYS A 7 9.67 5.31 5.32
CA LYS A 7 10.98 5.06 5.94
C LYS A 7 11.00 5.29 7.45
N GLU A 8 10.11 6.14 7.95
CA GLU A 8 10.02 6.43 9.38
C GLU A 8 9.32 5.32 10.17
N LEU A 9 8.58 4.45 9.49
CA LEU A 9 7.86 3.35 10.14
C LEU A 9 8.83 2.24 10.55
N GLU A 10 8.55 1.64 11.72
CA GLU A 10 9.26 0.44 12.14
C GLU A 10 8.89 -0.73 11.24
N THR A 11 9.78 -1.72 11.14
CA THR A 11 9.56 -2.87 10.25
C THR A 11 8.27 -3.61 10.58
N LYS A 12 7.98 -3.80 11.85
CA LYS A 12 6.75 -4.45 12.30
C LYS A 12 5.51 -3.64 11.89
N ASP A 13 5.56 -2.33 12.14
CA ASP A 13 4.46 -1.44 11.80
C ASP A 13 4.26 -1.38 10.28
N LEU A 14 5.36 -1.38 9.55
CA LEU A 14 5.33 -1.38 8.10
C LEU A 14 4.64 -2.64 7.56
N ALA A 15 4.97 -3.81 8.09
CA ALA A 15 4.35 -5.06 7.67
C ALA A 15 2.84 -5.05 7.95
N GLU A 16 2.44 -4.61 9.13
CA GLU A 16 1.03 -4.50 9.48
C GLU A 16 0.29 -3.51 8.58
N ARG A 17 0.94 -2.40 8.27
CA ARG A 17 0.37 -1.39 7.39
C ARG A 17 0.17 -1.92 5.98
N ILE A 18 1.12 -2.70 5.47
CA ILE A 18 1.02 -3.32 4.15
C ILE A 18 -0.21 -4.23 4.11
N GLU A 19 -0.41 -5.08 5.10
CA GLU A 19 -1.57 -5.96 5.16
C GLU A 19 -2.88 -5.19 5.16
N ALA A 20 -2.97 -4.14 5.96
CA ALA A 20 -4.16 -3.30 6.03
C ALA A 20 -4.44 -2.61 4.70
N GLU A 21 -3.41 -2.07 4.06
CA GLU A 21 -3.56 -1.38 2.80
C GLU A 21 -3.92 -2.34 1.65
N VAL A 22 -3.37 -3.56 1.66
CA VAL A 22 -3.72 -4.57 0.67
C VAL A 22 -5.19 -4.96 0.79
N ALA A 23 -5.67 -5.16 2.00
CA ALA A 23 -7.09 -5.49 2.23
C ALA A 23 -7.99 -4.35 1.73
N LYS A 24 -7.62 -3.13 2.03
CA LYS A 24 -8.35 -1.93 1.59
C LYS A 24 -8.34 -1.82 0.07
N TYR A 25 -7.20 -2.06 -0.55
CA TYR A 25 -7.06 -2.01 -2.00
C TYR A 25 -7.94 -3.06 -2.68
N ASN A 26 -7.95 -4.30 -2.16
CA ASN A 26 -8.77 -5.36 -2.71
C ASN A 26 -10.25 -5.02 -2.61
N GLN A 27 -10.68 -4.41 -1.51
CA GLN A 27 -12.04 -3.97 -1.33
C GLN A 27 -12.42 -2.86 -2.32
N MET A 28 -11.50 -1.91 -2.55
CA MET A 28 -11.71 -0.85 -3.53
C MET A 28 -11.87 -1.41 -4.94
N LYS A 29 -11.05 -2.40 -5.29
CA LYS A 29 -11.16 -3.06 -6.60
C LYS A 29 -12.50 -3.76 -6.76
N LEU A 30 -12.95 -4.46 -5.73
CA LEU A 30 -14.24 -5.14 -5.76
C LEU A 30 -15.40 -4.15 -5.92
N ASN A 31 -15.36 -3.07 -5.16
CA ASN A 31 -16.38 -2.03 -5.24
C ASN A 31 -16.39 -1.36 -6.62
N HIS A 32 -15.21 -1.17 -7.21
CA HIS A 32 -15.11 -0.59 -8.55
C HIS A 32 -15.76 -1.49 -9.61
N ASN A 33 -15.63 -2.82 -9.47
CA ASN A 33 -16.23 -3.77 -10.40
C ASN A 33 -17.75 -3.79 -10.28
N ILE A 34 -18.28 -3.61 -9.07
CA ILE A 34 -19.72 -3.62 -8.81
C ILE A 34 -20.33 -2.26 -9.16
N THR A 35 -19.73 -1.20 -8.70
CA THR A 35 -20.17 0.17 -8.94
C THR A 35 -18.96 1.00 -9.38
N PRO A 36 -18.85 1.35 -10.67
CA PRO A 36 -17.70 2.13 -11.14
C PRO A 36 -17.52 3.40 -10.33
N LEU A 37 -16.32 3.58 -9.79
CA LEU A 37 -15.98 4.76 -9.01
C LEU A 37 -15.77 5.95 -9.94
N GLU A 38 -16.16 7.14 -9.47
CA GLU A 38 -15.96 8.37 -10.23
C GLU A 38 -14.47 8.70 -10.40
N ASN A 39 -13.63 8.23 -9.47
CA ASN A 39 -12.23 8.56 -9.49
C ASN A 39 -11.35 7.31 -9.44
N PRO A 40 -11.04 6.71 -10.59
CA PRO A 40 -10.17 5.53 -10.64
C PRO A 40 -8.73 5.80 -10.20
N SER A 41 -8.33 7.07 -10.11
CA SER A 41 -6.98 7.41 -9.67
C SER A 41 -6.72 7.02 -8.22
N LEU A 42 -7.76 6.87 -7.40
CA LEU A 42 -7.62 6.40 -6.02
C LEU A 42 -7.08 4.98 -5.96
N ILE A 43 -7.51 4.13 -6.90
CA ILE A 43 -7.04 2.75 -6.98
C ILE A 43 -5.57 2.73 -7.39
N LYS A 44 -5.18 3.57 -8.34
CA LYS A 44 -3.80 3.69 -8.78
C LYS A 44 -2.90 4.20 -7.66
N ALA A 45 -3.36 5.20 -6.91
CA ALA A 45 -2.61 5.76 -5.80
C ALA A 45 -2.39 4.72 -4.70
N ALA A 46 -3.43 3.95 -4.36
CA ALA A 46 -3.32 2.89 -3.36
C ALA A 46 -2.33 1.83 -3.80
N ARG A 47 -2.36 1.44 -5.07
CA ARG A 47 -1.42 0.46 -5.63
C ARG A 47 0.03 0.92 -5.52
N ARG A 48 0.28 2.20 -5.82
CA ARG A 48 1.62 2.78 -5.73
C ARG A 48 2.12 2.79 -4.29
N ASP A 49 1.26 3.18 -3.36
CA ASP A 49 1.62 3.21 -1.94
C ASP A 49 1.99 1.83 -1.44
N ILE A 50 1.22 0.81 -1.80
CA ILE A 50 1.49 -0.57 -1.43
C ILE A 50 2.83 -1.02 -2.02
N ALA A 51 3.09 -0.70 -3.28
CA ALA A 51 4.34 -1.06 -3.95
C ALA A 51 5.55 -0.43 -3.26
N ARG A 52 5.44 0.85 -2.86
CA ARG A 52 6.50 1.56 -2.15
C ARG A 52 6.76 0.93 -0.79
N MET A 53 5.72 0.59 -0.06
CA MET A 53 5.86 -0.05 1.25
C MET A 53 6.50 -1.43 1.14
N LYS A 54 6.10 -2.22 0.16
CA LYS A 54 6.69 -3.54 -0.08
C LYS A 54 8.17 -3.43 -0.46
N THR A 55 8.51 -2.45 -1.28
CA THR A 55 9.89 -2.21 -1.68
C THR A 55 10.76 -1.86 -0.48
N GLU A 56 10.28 -0.99 0.39
CA GLU A 56 10.99 -0.60 1.61
C GLU A 56 11.19 -1.79 2.54
N LEU A 57 10.15 -2.59 2.74
CA LEU A 57 10.24 -3.78 3.58
C LEU A 57 11.26 -4.77 3.03
N ARG A 58 11.24 -4.99 1.72
CA ARG A 58 12.19 -5.87 1.04
C ARG A 58 13.62 -5.39 1.22
N GLN A 59 13.86 -4.09 1.08
CA GLN A 59 15.19 -3.51 1.28
C GLN A 59 15.69 -3.72 2.70
N ARG A 60 14.80 -3.58 3.68
CA ARG A 60 15.16 -3.82 5.09
C ARG A 60 15.53 -5.27 5.33
N GLU A 61 14.82 -6.20 4.72
CA GLU A 61 15.12 -7.63 4.83
C GLU A 61 16.45 -7.99 4.19
N LEU A 62 16.78 -7.36 3.06
CA LEU A 62 18.03 -7.61 2.37
C LEU A 62 19.24 -7.00 3.10
N ASN A 63 19.01 -5.98 3.91
CA ASN A 63 20.07 -5.26 4.61
C ASN A 63 20.27 -5.70 6.07
N LYS A 64 19.71 -6.83 6.45
CA LYS A 64 19.94 -7.40 7.77
C LYS A 64 21.38 -7.86 7.98
#